data_07aa4d972e72004d30edac59978d580a
#
_entry.id   07aa4d972e72004d30edac59978d580a
#
_cell.length_a   1.000
_cell.length_b   1.000
_cell.length_c   1.000
_cell.angle_alpha   90.00
_cell.angle_beta   90.00
_cell.angle_gamma   90.00
#
_symmetry.space_group_name_H-M   'P 1'
#
loop_
_entity.id
_entity.type
_entity.pdbx_description
1 polymer ?
#
loop_
_entity_poly.entity_id
_entity_poly.type
_entity_poly.pdbx_seq_one_letter_code
_entity_poly.pdbx_strand_id
1 'polypeptide(L)'
;ITDVRFPRVERGEKDGLAGIKLCAAIRKEDPFVPLIIQSSESENALYASKYGAAFIDKNSKKMNIDLREIVSDDFGFGDFIFRNPDTLEEVARVHNLKELQNVIFAIPKESLLYHISRNHVSRWLYSRAMFPPAEFLKQITWDSLQDIDAHRRIIFEAIVKYRKMKNQGVV
;
A
#
# COMPACT_ATOMS: atom_id res chain seq x y z
N ILE A 1 -2.43 10.82 6.17
CA ILE A 1 -1.37 11.83 6.37
C ILE A 1 -1.56 12.44 7.76
N THR A 2 -0.51 12.56 8.53
CA THR A 2 -0.53 13.20 9.85
C THR A 2 0.60 14.20 10.02
N ASP A 3 0.33 15.29 10.74
CA ASP A 3 1.38 16.15 11.29
C ASP A 3 2.00 15.49 12.52
N VAL A 4 3.21 15.83 12.87
CA VAL A 4 3.85 15.34 14.10
C VAL A 4 3.24 15.98 15.35
N ARG A 5 2.92 17.27 15.29
CA ARG A 5 2.46 18.08 16.42
C ARG A 5 1.03 18.56 16.25
N PHE A 6 0.12 18.06 17.06
CA PHE A 6 -1.26 18.56 17.13
C PHE A 6 -1.84 18.35 18.55
N PRO A 7 -2.88 19.12 18.94
CA PRO A 7 -3.56 18.90 20.24
C PRO A 7 -4.37 17.60 20.20
N ARG A 8 -4.32 16.81 21.26
CA ARG A 8 -5.09 15.56 21.38
C ARG A 8 -6.56 15.76 21.67
N VAL A 9 -6.88 16.90 22.24
CA VAL A 9 -8.25 17.32 22.56
C VAL A 9 -8.48 18.71 21.98
N GLU A 10 -9.72 19.02 21.64
CA GLU A 10 -10.10 20.32 21.13
C GLU A 10 -9.64 21.43 22.09
N ARG A 11 -8.95 22.46 21.56
CA ARG A 11 -8.34 23.56 22.30
C ARG A 11 -7.29 23.17 23.36
N GLY A 12 -6.79 21.94 23.33
CA GLY A 12 -5.70 21.50 24.20
C GLY A 12 -4.33 22.00 23.75
N GLU A 13 -3.33 21.82 24.60
CA GLU A 13 -1.93 22.05 24.25
C GLU A 13 -1.48 21.07 23.15
N LYS A 14 -0.56 21.53 22.27
CA LYS A 14 0.01 20.67 21.24
C LYS A 14 0.91 19.60 21.85
N ASP A 15 0.58 18.34 21.67
CA ASP A 15 1.49 17.24 21.97
C ASP A 15 2.56 17.16 20.87
N GLY A 16 3.82 17.29 21.26
CA GLY A 16 4.96 17.30 20.33
C GLY A 16 5.16 15.99 19.56
N LEU A 17 4.52 14.90 19.98
CA LEU A 17 4.64 13.58 19.36
C LEU A 17 3.27 12.96 19.04
N ALA A 18 2.21 13.74 18.98
CA ALA A 18 0.86 13.24 18.76
C ALA A 18 0.73 12.39 17.49
N GLY A 19 1.28 12.88 16.36
CA GLY A 19 1.27 12.15 15.09
C GLY A 19 2.08 10.87 15.11
N ILE A 20 3.20 10.85 15.81
CA ILE A 20 4.02 9.65 15.98
C ILE A 20 3.25 8.60 16.79
N LYS A 21 2.60 9.01 17.88
CA LYS A 21 1.77 8.12 18.71
C LYS A 21 0.57 7.59 17.92
N LEU A 22 -0.04 8.44 17.07
CA LEU A 22 -1.11 8.04 16.16
C LEU A 22 -0.62 6.98 15.15
N CYS A 23 0.53 7.20 14.51
CA CYS A 23 1.11 6.20 13.60
C CYS A 23 1.38 4.87 14.31
N ALA A 24 1.91 4.90 15.52
CA ALA A 24 2.15 3.70 16.31
C ALA A 24 0.84 2.94 16.62
N ALA A 25 -0.23 3.66 16.96
CA ALA A 25 -1.54 3.07 17.22
C ALA A 25 -2.14 2.46 15.96
N ILE A 26 -2.13 3.20 14.84
CA ILE A 26 -2.64 2.70 13.55
C ILE A 26 -1.85 1.46 13.11
N ARG A 27 -0.53 1.48 13.22
CA ARG A 27 0.32 0.36 12.79
C ARG A 27 0.09 -0.91 13.62
N LYS A 28 -0.38 -0.76 14.86
CA LYS A 28 -0.78 -1.88 15.73
C LYS A 28 -2.09 -2.52 15.27
N GLU A 29 -3.04 -1.71 14.80
CA GLU A 29 -4.35 -2.18 14.31
C GLU A 29 -4.27 -2.69 12.86
N ASP A 30 -3.57 -1.96 11.99
CA ASP A 30 -3.34 -2.33 10.60
C ASP A 30 -1.86 -2.14 10.23
N PRO A 31 -1.08 -3.24 10.17
CA PRO A 31 0.35 -3.18 9.86
C PRO A 31 0.65 -2.67 8.45
N PHE A 32 -0.33 -2.65 7.54
CA PHE A 32 -0.11 -2.39 6.12
C PHE A 32 -0.72 -1.09 5.61
N VAL A 33 -1.54 -0.40 6.40
CA VAL A 33 -2.14 0.86 5.93
C VAL A 33 -1.05 1.87 5.56
N PRO A 34 -1.13 2.50 4.37
CA PRO A 34 -0.15 3.52 3.98
C PRO A 34 -0.23 4.74 4.90
N LEU A 35 0.90 5.17 5.43
CA LEU A 35 1.02 6.31 6.32
C LEU A 35 1.99 7.34 5.76
N ILE A 36 1.66 8.62 5.91
CA ILE A 36 2.59 9.73 5.66
C ILE A 36 2.69 10.55 6.94
N ILE A 37 3.91 10.79 7.36
CA ILE A 37 4.25 11.75 8.40
C ILE A 37 4.79 13.01 7.72
N GLN A 38 4.21 14.16 8.03
CA GLN A 38 4.73 15.44 7.55
C GLN A 38 5.27 16.27 8.70
N SER A 39 6.42 16.88 8.50
CA SER A 39 7.06 17.76 9.50
C SER A 39 7.96 18.80 8.85
N SER A 40 8.15 19.92 9.53
CA SER A 40 9.22 20.89 9.22
C SER A 40 10.56 20.52 9.86
N GLU A 41 10.59 19.49 10.71
CA GLU A 41 11.77 19.00 11.37
C GLU A 41 12.20 17.69 10.71
N SER A 42 13.32 17.71 9.99
CA SER A 42 13.84 16.55 9.23
C SER A 42 14.16 15.34 10.11
N GLU A 43 14.48 15.54 11.37
CA GLU A 43 14.76 14.50 12.36
C GLU A 43 13.57 13.53 12.53
N ASN A 44 12.35 14.01 12.28
CA ASN A 44 11.14 13.19 12.34
C ASN A 44 11.07 12.12 11.24
N ALA A 45 11.94 12.15 10.23
CA ALA A 45 12.08 11.09 9.23
C ALA A 45 12.47 9.74 9.87
N LEU A 46 13.21 9.76 10.98
CA LEU A 46 13.56 8.54 11.72
C LEU A 46 12.32 7.82 12.26
N TYR A 47 11.34 8.58 12.73
CA TYR A 47 10.06 8.00 13.17
C TYR A 47 9.25 7.45 12.01
N ALA A 48 9.25 8.13 10.87
CA ALA A 48 8.59 7.62 9.67
C ALA A 48 9.17 6.26 9.27
N SER A 49 10.49 6.14 9.20
CA SER A 49 11.18 4.87 8.93
C SER A 49 10.80 3.78 9.95
N LYS A 50 10.82 4.11 11.24
CA LYS A 50 10.49 3.17 12.32
C LYS A 50 9.09 2.55 12.17
N TYR A 51 8.12 3.32 11.70
CA TYR A 51 6.73 2.87 11.53
C TYR A 51 6.37 2.50 10.10
N GLY A 52 7.35 2.41 9.20
CA GLY A 52 7.11 2.13 7.78
C GLY A 52 6.17 3.14 7.13
N ALA A 53 6.29 4.41 7.51
CA ALA A 53 5.58 5.53 6.94
C ALA A 53 6.47 6.29 5.96
N ALA A 54 5.89 6.90 4.93
CA ALA A 54 6.59 7.88 4.12
C ALA A 54 6.77 9.19 4.91
N PHE A 55 7.84 9.93 4.61
CA PHE A 55 8.11 11.21 5.22
C PHE A 55 8.03 12.35 4.20
N ILE A 56 7.38 13.44 4.58
CA ILE A 56 7.33 14.67 3.79
C ILE A 56 7.87 15.82 4.62
N ASP A 57 8.93 16.47 4.11
CA ASP A 57 9.42 17.70 4.66
C ASP A 57 8.54 18.87 4.20
N LYS A 58 7.89 19.55 5.15
CA LYS A 58 7.04 20.73 4.87
C LYS A 58 7.82 21.91 4.28
N ASN A 59 9.13 21.97 4.49
CA ASN A 59 9.99 23.00 3.96
C ASN A 59 10.51 22.68 2.54
N SER A 60 10.25 21.46 2.04
CA SER A 60 10.69 21.06 0.70
C SER A 60 9.97 21.88 -0.38
N LYS A 61 10.72 22.48 -1.28
CA LYS A 61 10.18 23.14 -2.48
C LYS A 61 9.51 22.13 -3.43
N LYS A 62 9.78 20.85 -3.25
CA LYS A 62 9.24 19.74 -4.05
C LYS A 62 8.12 18.99 -3.35
N MET A 63 7.60 19.48 -2.21
CA MET A 63 6.61 18.79 -1.38
C MET A 63 5.44 18.21 -2.19
N ASN A 64 4.92 18.96 -3.18
CA ASN A 64 3.81 18.48 -4.02
C ASN A 64 4.23 17.35 -4.98
N ILE A 65 5.49 17.34 -5.43
CA ILE A 65 6.04 16.28 -6.28
C ILE A 65 6.22 15.03 -5.42
N ASP A 66 6.87 15.17 -4.27
CA ASP A 66 7.12 14.09 -3.32
C ASP A 66 5.79 13.45 -2.86
N LEU A 67 4.76 14.27 -2.57
CA LEU A 67 3.44 13.79 -2.21
C LEU A 67 2.79 12.99 -3.36
N ARG A 68 2.91 13.49 -4.61
CA ARG A 68 2.36 12.80 -5.78
C ARG A 68 3.02 11.43 -5.98
N GLU A 69 4.34 11.36 -5.86
CA GLU A 69 5.11 10.13 -5.97
C GLU A 69 4.72 9.13 -4.89
N ILE A 70 4.66 9.56 -3.63
CA ILE A 70 4.22 8.71 -2.52
C ILE A 70 2.80 8.19 -2.74
N VAL A 71 1.87 9.05 -3.14
CA VAL A 71 0.48 8.65 -3.38
C VAL A 71 0.39 7.68 -4.56
N SER A 72 1.14 7.92 -5.63
CA SER A 72 1.18 7.03 -6.80
C SER A 72 1.77 5.67 -6.47
N ASP A 73 2.94 5.64 -5.84
CA ASP A 73 3.75 4.44 -5.70
C ASP A 73 3.43 3.67 -4.42
N ASP A 74 3.33 4.36 -3.27
CA ASP A 74 3.13 3.72 -1.98
C ASP A 74 1.65 3.47 -1.67
N PHE A 75 0.75 4.34 -2.14
CA PHE A 75 -0.70 4.22 -1.89
C PHE A 75 -1.44 3.47 -3.00
N GLY A 76 -0.76 3.13 -4.09
CA GLY A 76 -1.31 2.33 -5.17
C GLY A 76 -2.26 3.08 -6.11
N PHE A 77 -2.24 4.42 -6.15
CA PHE A 77 -3.04 5.20 -7.09
C PHE A 77 -2.50 5.19 -8.52
N GLY A 78 -1.21 4.88 -8.69
CA GLY A 78 -0.57 4.67 -9.99
C GLY A 78 -0.72 3.25 -10.52
N ASP A 79 0.06 2.90 -11.54
CA ASP A 79 0.15 1.54 -12.04
C ASP A 79 0.64 0.58 -10.96
N PHE A 80 0.28 -0.69 -11.04
CA PHE A 80 0.91 -1.68 -10.19
C PHE A 80 2.24 -2.11 -10.80
N ILE A 81 3.32 -1.85 -10.07
CA ILE A 81 4.67 -2.17 -10.51
C ILE A 81 5.18 -3.35 -9.69
N PHE A 82 5.38 -4.48 -10.34
CA PHE A 82 6.10 -5.60 -9.76
C PHE A 82 7.59 -5.27 -9.72
N ARG A 83 8.22 -5.42 -8.56
CA ARG A 83 9.63 -5.11 -8.36
C ARG A 83 10.39 -6.33 -7.89
N ASN A 84 11.65 -6.40 -8.26
CA ASN A 84 12.60 -7.31 -7.62
C ASN A 84 12.78 -6.89 -6.15
N PRO A 85 12.65 -7.81 -5.17
CA PRO A 85 12.75 -7.45 -3.75
C PRO A 85 14.14 -6.95 -3.32
N ASP A 86 15.20 -7.37 -4.00
CA ASP A 86 16.58 -7.07 -3.64
C ASP A 86 17.09 -5.79 -4.30
N THR A 87 16.78 -5.59 -5.59
CA THR A 87 17.27 -4.44 -6.38
C THR A 87 16.25 -3.31 -6.49
N LEU A 88 14.98 -3.57 -6.19
CA LEU A 88 13.83 -2.70 -6.38
C LEU A 88 13.56 -2.30 -7.85
N GLU A 89 14.26 -2.92 -8.79
CA GLU A 89 14.05 -2.72 -10.22
C GLU A 89 12.67 -3.23 -10.65
N GLU A 90 12.11 -2.56 -11.65
CA GLU A 90 10.84 -2.93 -12.24
C GLU A 90 10.96 -4.26 -12.98
N VAL A 91 10.09 -5.22 -12.63
CA VAL A 91 10.00 -6.53 -13.28
C VAL A 91 8.84 -6.56 -14.28
N ALA A 92 7.72 -5.98 -13.89
CA ALA A 92 6.53 -5.85 -14.73
C ALA A 92 5.66 -4.70 -14.24
N ARG A 93 4.85 -4.15 -15.15
CA ARG A 93 3.91 -3.08 -14.87
C ARG A 93 2.54 -3.44 -15.41
N VAL A 94 1.51 -3.16 -14.62
CA VAL A 94 0.12 -3.38 -15.02
C VAL A 94 -0.73 -2.14 -14.72
N HIS A 95 -1.57 -1.77 -15.67
CA HIS A 95 -2.43 -0.60 -15.58
C HIS A 95 -3.87 -0.94 -15.14
N ASN A 96 -4.27 -2.19 -15.31
CA ASN A 96 -5.65 -2.64 -15.06
C ASN A 96 -5.73 -4.13 -14.71
N LEU A 97 -6.92 -4.58 -14.30
CA LEU A 97 -7.16 -5.97 -13.90
C LEU A 97 -6.93 -6.99 -15.02
N LYS A 98 -7.20 -6.62 -16.28
CA LYS A 98 -6.98 -7.53 -17.40
C LYS A 98 -5.49 -7.82 -17.59
N GLU A 99 -4.68 -6.78 -17.50
CA GLU A 99 -3.22 -6.92 -17.57
C GLU A 99 -2.67 -7.72 -16.39
N LEU A 100 -3.13 -7.43 -15.15
CA LEU A 100 -2.75 -8.21 -13.98
C LEU A 100 -3.10 -9.69 -14.17
N GLN A 101 -4.29 -9.99 -14.67
CA GLN A 101 -4.73 -11.36 -14.96
C GLN A 101 -3.83 -12.05 -16.00
N ASN A 102 -3.36 -11.32 -17.01
CA ASN A 102 -2.53 -11.88 -18.06
C ASN A 102 -1.10 -12.18 -17.61
N VAL A 103 -0.53 -11.35 -16.70
CA VAL A 103 0.89 -11.47 -16.32
C VAL A 103 1.10 -12.29 -15.04
N ILE A 104 0.08 -12.52 -14.21
CA ILE A 104 0.23 -13.06 -12.86
C ILE A 104 1.00 -14.39 -12.81
N PHE A 105 0.85 -15.24 -13.83
CA PHE A 105 1.57 -16.52 -13.93
C PHE A 105 3.01 -16.37 -14.43
N ALA A 106 3.36 -15.24 -15.04
CA ALA A 106 4.69 -14.96 -15.55
C ALA A 106 5.57 -14.17 -14.55
N ILE A 107 4.98 -13.58 -13.51
CA ILE A 107 5.72 -12.80 -12.52
C ILE A 107 6.69 -13.71 -11.75
N PRO A 108 7.98 -13.33 -11.59
CA PRO A 108 8.93 -14.08 -10.77
C PRO A 108 8.40 -14.32 -9.35
N LYS A 109 8.68 -15.49 -8.81
CA LYS A 109 8.20 -15.91 -7.49
C LYS A 109 8.55 -14.90 -6.39
N GLU A 110 9.78 -14.45 -6.37
CA GLU A 110 10.32 -13.54 -5.37
C GLU A 110 9.59 -12.20 -5.40
N SER A 111 9.35 -11.68 -6.61
CA SER A 111 8.59 -10.44 -6.82
C SER A 111 7.12 -10.60 -6.36
N LEU A 112 6.47 -11.69 -6.73
CA LEU A 112 5.10 -11.93 -6.31
C LEU A 112 4.98 -12.01 -4.79
N LEU A 113 5.83 -12.82 -4.14
CA LEU A 113 5.84 -12.96 -2.67
C LEU A 113 6.12 -11.62 -1.97
N TYR A 114 7.06 -10.83 -2.48
CA TYR A 114 7.35 -9.50 -1.97
C TYR A 114 6.10 -8.61 -1.92
N HIS A 115 5.29 -8.63 -2.98
CA HIS A 115 4.11 -7.77 -3.07
C HIS A 115 2.91 -8.30 -2.28
N ILE A 116 2.64 -9.61 -2.31
CA ILE A 116 1.47 -10.17 -1.63
C ILE A 116 1.64 -10.18 -0.11
N SER A 117 2.83 -10.53 0.40
CA SER A 117 3.11 -10.53 1.85
C SER A 117 2.99 -9.13 2.49
N ARG A 118 3.10 -8.07 1.69
CA ARG A 118 2.95 -6.67 2.11
C ARG A 118 1.60 -6.06 1.76
N ASN A 119 0.66 -6.86 1.30
CA ASN A 119 -0.67 -6.41 0.89
C ASN A 119 -0.70 -5.36 -0.24
N HIS A 120 0.34 -5.29 -1.08
CA HIS A 120 0.43 -4.28 -2.13
C HIS A 120 -0.68 -4.44 -3.16
N VAL A 121 -1.02 -5.68 -3.57
CA VAL A 121 -2.10 -5.96 -4.53
C VAL A 121 -3.45 -5.53 -3.98
N SER A 122 -3.76 -5.88 -2.72
CA SER A 122 -5.00 -5.48 -2.05
C SER A 122 -5.12 -3.95 -1.97
N ARG A 123 -4.06 -3.23 -1.59
CA ARG A 123 -4.04 -1.76 -1.55
C ARG A 123 -4.29 -1.13 -2.91
N TRP A 124 -3.65 -1.67 -3.96
CA TRP A 124 -3.84 -1.20 -5.32
C TRP A 124 -5.28 -1.38 -5.81
N LEU A 125 -5.95 -2.46 -5.43
CA LEU A 125 -7.37 -2.68 -5.70
C LEU A 125 -8.25 -1.71 -4.91
N TYR A 126 -7.92 -1.47 -3.64
CA TYR A 126 -8.63 -0.50 -2.78
C TYR A 126 -8.60 0.92 -3.37
N SER A 127 -7.43 1.38 -3.81
CA SER A 127 -7.27 2.72 -4.39
C SER A 127 -8.12 2.95 -5.65
N ARG A 128 -8.61 1.86 -6.25
CA ARG A 128 -9.50 1.86 -7.43
C ARG A 128 -10.95 1.55 -7.11
N ALA A 129 -11.33 1.62 -5.83
CA ALA A 129 -12.66 1.26 -5.34
C ALA A 129 -13.10 -0.18 -5.71
N MET A 130 -12.16 -1.09 -5.90
CA MET A 130 -12.40 -2.51 -6.17
C MET A 130 -12.43 -3.28 -4.84
N PHE A 131 -13.35 -2.91 -3.94
CA PHE A 131 -13.38 -3.38 -2.56
C PHE A 131 -13.55 -4.90 -2.40
N PRO A 132 -14.46 -5.60 -3.11
CA PRO A 132 -14.64 -7.03 -2.90
C PRO A 132 -13.37 -7.87 -3.09
N PRO A 133 -12.62 -7.75 -4.20
CA PRO A 133 -11.37 -8.51 -4.34
C PRO A 133 -10.25 -7.99 -3.40
N ALA A 134 -10.24 -6.69 -3.08
CA ALA A 134 -9.27 -6.13 -2.16
C ALA A 134 -9.42 -6.71 -0.75
N GLU A 135 -10.65 -6.73 -0.21
CA GLU A 135 -10.94 -7.32 1.10
C GLU A 135 -10.65 -8.82 1.14
N PHE A 136 -11.05 -9.53 0.08
CA PHE A 136 -10.75 -10.96 -0.01
C PHE A 136 -9.26 -11.25 0.06
N LEU A 137 -8.44 -10.55 -0.75
CA LEU A 137 -6.99 -10.77 -0.78
C LEU A 137 -6.30 -10.29 0.51
N LYS A 138 -6.83 -9.26 1.18
CA LYS A 138 -6.30 -8.76 2.45
C LYS A 138 -6.40 -9.79 3.58
N GLN A 139 -7.40 -10.66 3.56
CA GLN A 139 -7.64 -11.65 4.60
C GLN A 139 -6.77 -12.90 4.45
N ILE A 140 -6.08 -13.07 3.34
CA ILE A 140 -5.30 -14.28 3.06
C ILE A 140 -3.96 -14.20 3.80
N THR A 141 -3.66 -15.26 4.54
CA THR A 141 -2.35 -15.46 5.17
C THR A 141 -1.42 -16.13 4.16
N TRP A 142 -0.66 -15.31 3.45
CA TRP A 142 0.19 -15.77 2.34
C TRP A 142 1.31 -16.72 2.75
N ASP A 143 1.82 -16.59 3.97
CA ASP A 143 2.93 -17.41 4.49
C ASP A 143 2.54 -18.86 4.72
N SER A 144 1.24 -19.16 4.83
CA SER A 144 0.72 -20.52 5.01
C SER A 144 0.73 -21.36 3.74
N LEU A 145 0.88 -20.73 2.58
CA LEU A 145 0.87 -21.39 1.28
C LEU A 145 2.30 -21.57 0.76
N GLN A 146 2.77 -22.80 0.71
CA GLN A 146 4.11 -23.12 0.18
C GLN A 146 4.17 -23.12 -1.35
N ASP A 147 3.02 -23.27 -2.02
CA ASP A 147 2.92 -23.33 -3.47
C ASP A 147 2.63 -21.95 -4.08
N ILE A 148 3.60 -21.42 -4.82
CA ILE A 148 3.46 -20.14 -5.51
C ILE A 148 2.33 -20.15 -6.55
N ASP A 149 2.05 -21.30 -7.17
CA ASP A 149 1.00 -21.40 -8.17
C ASP A 149 -0.39 -21.38 -7.51
N ALA A 150 -0.51 -21.80 -6.25
CA ALA A 150 -1.70 -21.56 -5.45
C ALA A 150 -1.93 -20.06 -5.20
N HIS A 151 -0.90 -19.30 -4.86
CA HIS A 151 -0.99 -17.84 -4.72
C HIS A 151 -1.47 -17.16 -6.01
N ARG A 152 -0.89 -17.54 -7.14
CA ARG A 152 -1.29 -17.04 -8.47
C ARG A 152 -2.73 -17.32 -8.79
N ARG A 153 -3.18 -18.56 -8.55
CA ARG A 153 -4.58 -18.98 -8.77
C ARG A 153 -5.54 -18.18 -7.92
N ILE A 154 -5.27 -18.00 -6.64
CA ILE A 154 -6.12 -17.23 -5.73
C ILE A 154 -6.30 -15.79 -6.26
N ILE A 155 -5.23 -15.11 -6.64
CA ILE A 155 -5.30 -13.76 -7.18
C ILE A 155 -6.06 -13.74 -8.51
N PHE A 156 -5.73 -14.66 -9.41
CA PHE A 156 -6.39 -14.79 -10.70
C PHE A 156 -7.90 -15.00 -10.57
N GLU A 157 -8.32 -15.94 -9.72
CA GLU A 157 -9.73 -16.26 -9.49
C GLU A 157 -10.49 -15.10 -8.85
N ALA A 158 -9.90 -14.42 -7.89
CA ALA A 158 -10.49 -13.23 -7.28
C ALA A 158 -10.76 -12.13 -8.33
N ILE A 159 -9.81 -11.90 -9.23
CA ILE A 159 -9.96 -10.93 -10.32
C ILE A 159 -11.02 -11.38 -11.32
N VAL A 160 -11.00 -12.63 -11.74
CA VAL A 160 -11.99 -13.19 -12.68
C VAL A 160 -13.40 -13.09 -12.11
N LYS A 161 -13.58 -13.50 -10.85
CA LYS A 161 -14.86 -13.41 -10.16
C LYS A 161 -15.38 -11.98 -10.12
N TYR A 162 -14.54 -11.02 -9.72
CA TYR A 162 -14.91 -9.61 -9.66
C TYR A 162 -15.29 -9.05 -11.04
N ARG A 163 -14.52 -9.34 -12.06
CA ARG A 163 -14.81 -8.88 -13.44
C ARG A 163 -16.12 -9.45 -13.97
N LYS A 164 -16.43 -10.70 -13.68
CA LYS A 164 -17.73 -11.31 -14.02
C LYS A 164 -18.88 -10.60 -13.32
N MET A 165 -18.77 -10.37 -12.01
CA MET A 165 -19.79 -9.65 -11.24
C MET A 165 -20.03 -8.24 -11.77
N LYS A 166 -18.98 -7.51 -12.08
CA LYS A 166 -19.06 -6.16 -12.65
C LYS A 166 -19.75 -6.15 -14.03
N ASN A 167 -19.44 -7.12 -14.90
CA ASN A 167 -20.07 -7.22 -16.21
C ASN A 167 -21.56 -7.60 -16.13
N GLN A 168 -21.97 -8.21 -15.04
CA GLN A 168 -23.38 -8.56 -14.78
C GLN A 168 -24.15 -7.46 -14.03
N GLY A 169 -23.50 -6.33 -13.74
CA GLY A 169 -24.11 -5.22 -13.01
C GLY A 169 -24.38 -5.49 -11.52
N VAL A 170 -23.66 -6.46 -10.93
CA VAL A 170 -23.83 -6.86 -9.52
C VAL A 170 -22.94 -6.03 -8.58
N VAL A 171 -21.97 -5.29 -9.12
CA VAL A 171 -21.02 -4.42 -8.40
C VAL A 171 -20.76 -3.14 -9.19
#